data_8fc6001d7dae161632a1c02c8be9aa09
#
_entry.id   8fc6001d7dae161632a1c02c8be9aa09
#
_cell.length_a   1.000
_cell.length_b   1.000
_cell.length_c   1.000
_cell.angle_alpha   90.00
_cell.angle_beta   90.00
_cell.angle_gamma   90.00
#
_symmetry.space_group_name_H-M   'P 1'
#
loop_
_entity.id
_entity.type
_entity.pdbx_description
1 polymer ?
#
loop_
_entity_poly.entity_id
_entity_poly.type
_entity_poly.pdbx_seq_one_letter_code
_entity_poly.pdbx_strand_id
1 'polypeptide(L)'
;MQQKNLFTGLYIIISFSLLYPNLLLADNKDNTYENQEQVTQLTYRRPNKRPNKPSNIALTCFYRTGHIKFELSDEIQSLQITLGDEMFPVWEGYVNKICPEVDIPPIIGETPITCEDDKGHKYHGILNFKEYKDPSLHL
;
A
#
# COMPACT_ATOMS: atom_id res chain seq x y z
N MET A 1 -15.21 53.62 10.18
CA MET A 1 -13.87 53.07 10.44
C MET A 1 -13.83 51.58 10.72
N GLN A 2 -14.82 51.05 11.44
CA GLN A 2 -14.86 49.61 11.74
C GLN A 2 -15.16 48.74 10.54
N GLN A 3 -15.86 49.23 9.54
CA GLN A 3 -16.19 48.49 8.34
C GLN A 3 -14.98 48.23 7.43
N LYS A 4 -14.02 49.13 7.41
CA LYS A 4 -12.82 48.96 6.60
C LYS A 4 -11.90 47.85 7.11
N ASN A 5 -11.87 47.65 8.41
CA ASN A 5 -11.05 46.58 8.99
C ASN A 5 -11.64 45.19 8.77
N LEU A 6 -12.96 45.08 8.70
CA LEU A 6 -13.65 43.84 8.38
C LEU A 6 -13.41 43.40 6.92
N PHE A 7 -13.43 44.36 6.01
CA PHE A 7 -13.16 44.09 4.62
C PHE A 7 -11.72 43.65 4.36
N THR A 8 -10.77 44.22 5.06
CA THR A 8 -9.36 43.87 4.96
C THR A 8 -9.10 42.45 5.47
N GLY A 9 -9.76 42.04 6.55
CA GLY A 9 -9.66 40.69 7.10
C GLY A 9 -10.23 39.64 6.17
N LEU A 10 -11.37 39.90 5.55
CA LEU A 10 -11.97 39.01 4.54
C LEU A 10 -11.10 38.86 3.31
N TYR A 11 -10.45 39.90 2.88
CA TYR A 11 -9.57 39.90 1.73
C TYR A 11 -8.33 39.03 1.97
N ILE A 12 -7.77 39.08 3.14
CA ILE A 12 -6.62 38.25 3.53
C ILE A 12 -7.00 36.77 3.55
N ILE A 13 -8.19 36.41 4.05
CA ILE A 13 -8.66 35.02 4.09
C ILE A 13 -8.86 34.46 2.70
N ILE A 14 -9.41 35.26 1.77
CA ILE A 14 -9.64 34.84 0.39
C ILE A 14 -8.31 34.64 -0.34
N SER A 15 -7.33 35.50 -0.15
CA SER A 15 -6.03 35.36 -0.79
C SER A 15 -5.27 34.15 -0.23
N PHE A 16 -5.45 33.79 1.03
CA PHE A 16 -4.88 32.57 1.60
C PHE A 16 -5.47 31.30 1.00
N SER A 17 -6.77 31.26 0.78
CA SER A 17 -7.42 30.10 0.18
C SER A 17 -7.07 29.91 -1.30
N LEU A 18 -6.71 30.94 -2.00
CA LEU A 18 -6.23 30.87 -3.39
C LEU A 18 -4.78 30.37 -3.50
N LEU A 19 -3.96 30.66 -2.51
CA LEU A 19 -2.56 30.21 -2.49
C LEU A 19 -2.42 28.74 -2.04
N TYR A 20 -3.29 28.27 -1.16
CA TYR A 20 -3.23 26.92 -0.63
C TYR A 20 -3.36 25.80 -1.66
N PRO A 21 -4.30 25.86 -2.63
CA PRO A 21 -4.41 24.79 -3.62
C PRO A 21 -3.19 24.66 -4.51
N ASN A 22 -2.52 25.77 -4.79
CA ASN A 22 -1.31 25.73 -5.63
C ASN A 22 -0.11 25.12 -4.90
N LEU A 23 0.03 25.37 -3.62
CA LEU A 23 1.06 24.77 -2.78
C LEU A 23 0.83 23.27 -2.59
N LEU A 24 -0.40 22.84 -2.39
CA LEU A 24 -0.75 21.44 -2.27
C LEU A 24 -0.53 20.66 -3.57
N LEU A 25 -0.80 21.26 -4.71
CA LEU A 25 -0.56 20.65 -6.02
C LEU A 25 0.94 20.52 -6.32
N ALA A 26 1.76 21.46 -5.89
CA ALA A 26 3.21 21.39 -6.04
C ALA A 26 3.82 20.33 -5.15
N ASP A 27 3.38 20.22 -3.90
CA ASP A 27 3.84 19.19 -2.97
C ASP A 27 3.42 17.80 -3.42
N ASN A 28 2.25 17.64 -4.00
CA ASN A 28 1.76 16.35 -4.49
C ASN A 28 2.56 15.87 -5.72
N LYS A 29 3.12 16.75 -6.51
CA LYS A 29 3.97 16.36 -7.65
C LYS A 29 5.31 15.81 -7.21
N ASP A 30 5.89 16.35 -6.16
CA ASP A 30 7.18 15.89 -5.65
C ASP A 30 7.06 14.60 -4.84
N ASN A 31 5.93 14.36 -4.20
CA ASN A 31 5.68 13.17 -3.41
C ASN A 31 5.18 11.97 -4.24
N THR A 32 4.75 12.18 -5.49
CA THR A 32 4.15 11.14 -6.31
C THR A 32 5.15 10.05 -6.73
N TYR A 33 6.42 10.37 -6.78
CA TYR A 33 7.45 9.41 -7.19
C TYR A 33 7.87 8.44 -6.08
N GLU A 34 7.69 8.82 -4.83
CA GLU A 34 8.21 8.06 -3.69
C GLU A 34 7.20 7.11 -3.06
N ASN A 35 5.91 7.36 -3.27
CA ASN A 35 4.81 6.56 -2.73
C ASN A 35 3.99 5.85 -3.81
N GLN A 36 4.62 5.55 -4.95
CA GLN A 36 3.92 4.81 -6.00
C GLN A 36 3.55 3.41 -5.53
N GLU A 37 2.26 3.12 -5.60
CA GLU A 37 1.75 1.78 -5.34
C GLU A 37 2.28 0.82 -6.39
N GLN A 38 2.87 -0.28 -5.94
CA GLN A 38 3.34 -1.36 -6.78
C GLN A 38 2.34 -2.50 -6.79
N VAL A 39 2.36 -3.28 -7.86
CA VAL A 39 1.44 -4.41 -8.03
C VAL A 39 2.26 -5.67 -8.25
N THR A 40 1.89 -6.74 -7.56
CA THR A 40 2.47 -8.06 -7.79
C THR A 40 1.39 -9.12 -7.75
N GLN A 41 1.68 -10.26 -8.39
CA GLN A 41 0.81 -11.43 -8.34
C GLN A 41 1.42 -12.47 -7.43
N LEU A 42 0.68 -12.86 -6.41
CA LEU A 42 1.05 -13.96 -5.54
C LEU A 42 0.50 -15.25 -6.12
N THR A 43 1.30 -16.28 -6.15
CA THR A 43 0.95 -17.55 -6.81
C THR A 43 0.74 -18.64 -5.77
N TYR A 44 -0.28 -19.43 -6.01
CA TYR A 44 -0.59 -20.64 -5.26
C TYR A 44 -0.32 -21.86 -6.12
N ARG A 45 0.49 -22.78 -5.61
CA ARG A 45 0.69 -24.09 -6.22
C ARG A 45 -0.19 -25.10 -5.50
N ARG A 46 -1.14 -25.68 -6.21
CA ARG A 46 -1.89 -26.79 -5.67
C ARG A 46 -0.97 -28.03 -5.60
N PRO A 47 -0.82 -28.63 -4.41
CA PRO A 47 -0.16 -29.92 -4.33
C PRO A 47 -0.96 -30.97 -5.11
N ASN A 48 -0.30 -31.88 -5.79
CA ASN A 48 -0.91 -33.02 -6.51
C ASN A 48 -1.66 -32.70 -7.80
N LYS A 49 -1.20 -31.75 -8.59
CA LYS A 49 -1.80 -31.52 -9.89
C LYS A 49 -1.11 -32.26 -11.03
N ARG A 50 -1.97 -32.77 -11.95
CA ARG A 50 -1.53 -33.28 -13.22
C ARG A 50 -0.80 -32.19 -14.00
N PRO A 51 0.35 -32.52 -14.68
CA PRO A 51 1.21 -31.50 -15.28
C PRO A 51 0.59 -30.72 -16.45
N ASN A 52 -0.64 -31.03 -16.85
CA ASN A 52 -1.26 -30.46 -18.04
C ASN A 52 -2.23 -29.30 -17.79
N LYS A 53 -2.41 -28.83 -16.56
CA LYS A 53 -3.26 -27.67 -16.28
C LYS A 53 -2.49 -26.62 -15.49
N PRO A 54 -2.23 -25.43 -16.09
CA PRO A 54 -1.71 -24.32 -15.31
C PRO A 54 -2.79 -23.87 -14.32
N SER A 55 -2.60 -24.19 -13.07
CA SER A 55 -3.53 -23.80 -12.02
C SER A 55 -2.85 -22.90 -11.01
N ASN A 56 -2.19 -21.91 -11.51
CA ASN A 56 -1.72 -20.82 -10.69
C ASN A 56 -2.90 -19.88 -10.46
N ILE A 57 -3.60 -20.08 -9.37
CA ILE A 57 -4.53 -19.08 -8.89
C ILE A 57 -3.67 -17.92 -8.41
N ALA A 58 -3.86 -16.77 -9.01
CA ALA A 58 -3.12 -15.58 -8.67
C ALA A 58 -3.95 -14.70 -7.73
N LEU A 59 -3.30 -14.18 -6.72
CA LEU A 59 -3.85 -13.18 -5.80
C LEU A 59 -3.14 -11.86 -6.07
N THR A 60 -3.87 -10.82 -6.42
CA THR A 60 -3.29 -9.52 -6.71
C THR A 60 -3.01 -8.75 -5.44
N CYS A 61 -1.78 -8.32 -5.27
CA CYS A 61 -1.32 -7.54 -4.12
C CYS A 61 -0.82 -6.18 -4.60
N PHE A 62 -1.40 -5.14 -4.05
CA PHE A 62 -0.97 -3.75 -4.23
C PHE A 62 -0.21 -3.33 -2.97
N TYR A 63 0.97 -2.78 -3.13
CA TYR A 63 1.79 -2.45 -1.97
C TYR A 63 2.63 -1.20 -2.19
N ARG A 64 2.90 -0.53 -1.10
CA ARG A 64 3.85 0.57 -0.97
C ARG A 64 4.45 0.52 0.42
N THR A 65 5.48 1.30 0.66
CA THR A 65 6.08 1.36 2.01
C THR A 65 5.01 1.73 3.04
N GLY A 66 4.84 0.88 4.04
CA GLY A 66 3.89 1.09 5.12
C GLY A 66 2.46 0.62 4.85
N HIS A 67 2.15 0.08 3.67
CA HIS A 67 0.77 -0.28 3.35
C HIS A 67 0.68 -1.43 2.33
N ILE A 68 -0.25 -2.34 2.56
CA ILE A 68 -0.57 -3.45 1.64
C ILE A 68 -2.08 -3.54 1.45
N LYS A 69 -2.49 -3.78 0.22
CA LYS A 69 -3.88 -3.97 -0.16
C LYS A 69 -4.01 -5.18 -1.08
N PHE A 70 -5.08 -5.93 -0.94
CA PHE A 70 -5.35 -7.10 -1.77
C PHE A 70 -6.63 -6.94 -2.56
N GLU A 71 -6.64 -7.53 -3.74
CA GLU A 71 -7.85 -7.74 -4.50
C GLU A 71 -8.31 -9.18 -4.25
N LEU A 72 -9.36 -9.34 -3.45
CA LEU A 72 -9.87 -10.64 -3.04
C LEU A 72 -10.99 -11.10 -3.97
N SER A 73 -10.89 -12.34 -4.45
CA SER A 73 -11.99 -12.96 -5.19
C SER A 73 -13.15 -13.29 -4.25
N ASP A 74 -14.32 -13.59 -4.83
CA ASP A 74 -15.52 -13.90 -4.05
C ASP A 74 -15.35 -15.14 -3.16
N GLU A 75 -14.41 -16.01 -3.50
CA GLU A 75 -14.16 -17.25 -2.75
C GLU A 75 -13.27 -17.04 -1.52
N ILE A 76 -12.56 -15.92 -1.44
CA ILE A 76 -11.64 -15.63 -0.32
C ILE A 76 -12.32 -14.66 0.64
N GLN A 77 -12.53 -15.10 1.87
CA GLN A 77 -13.15 -14.27 2.91
C GLN A 77 -12.10 -13.53 3.75
N SER A 78 -10.93 -14.13 3.89
CA SER A 78 -9.89 -13.59 4.75
C SER A 78 -8.52 -14.09 4.33
N LEU A 79 -7.48 -13.32 4.66
CA LEU A 79 -6.09 -13.68 4.48
C LEU A 79 -5.32 -13.42 5.75
N GLN A 80 -4.52 -14.40 6.16
CA GLN A 80 -3.46 -14.22 7.13
C GLN A 80 -2.18 -13.91 6.35
N ILE A 81 -1.49 -12.84 6.72
CA ILE A 81 -0.32 -12.32 6.00
C ILE A 81 0.92 -12.52 6.85
N THR A 82 1.96 -13.07 6.26
CA THR A 82 3.27 -13.18 6.87
C THR A 82 4.29 -12.49 5.96
N LEU A 83 4.96 -11.49 6.47
CA LEU A 83 6.08 -10.83 5.79
C LEU A 83 7.40 -11.33 6.36
N GLY A 84 8.33 -11.65 5.47
CA GLY A 84 9.60 -12.26 5.83
C GLY A 84 9.57 -13.77 5.77
N ASP A 85 10.57 -14.40 6.35
CA ASP A 85 10.65 -15.85 6.43
C ASP A 85 9.52 -16.40 7.32
N GLU A 86 8.90 -17.51 6.91
CA GLU A 86 7.84 -18.14 7.71
C GLU A 86 8.31 -18.56 9.10
N MET A 87 9.57 -18.94 9.24
CA MET A 87 10.14 -19.32 10.54
C MET A 87 10.51 -18.12 11.40
N PHE A 88 10.88 -17.00 10.77
CA PHE A 88 11.26 -15.77 11.44
C PHE A 88 10.56 -14.58 10.77
N PRO A 89 9.24 -14.44 10.97
CA PRO A 89 8.51 -13.38 10.32
C PRO A 89 8.92 -12.00 10.83
N VAL A 90 9.01 -11.05 9.90
CA VAL A 90 9.23 -9.64 10.23
C VAL A 90 7.95 -9.01 10.73
N TRP A 91 6.82 -9.43 10.19
CA TRP A 91 5.50 -8.93 10.56
C TRP A 91 4.44 -9.93 10.16
N GLU A 92 3.42 -10.04 10.98
CA GLU A 92 2.23 -10.84 10.71
C GLU A 92 0.99 -10.00 10.89
N GLY A 93 -0.01 -10.22 10.06
CA GLY A 93 -1.26 -9.51 10.12
C GLY A 93 -2.39 -10.23 9.42
N TYR A 94 -3.50 -9.54 9.29
CA TYR A 94 -4.73 -10.14 8.84
C TYR A 94 -5.57 -9.11 8.07
N VAL A 95 -6.15 -9.53 6.97
CA VAL A 95 -7.14 -8.75 6.22
C VAL A 95 -8.36 -9.61 5.94
N ASN A 96 -9.47 -8.97 5.64
CA ASN A 96 -10.70 -9.65 5.28
C ASN A 96 -11.37 -8.94 4.09
N LYS A 97 -12.48 -9.51 3.63
CA LYS A 97 -13.20 -8.99 2.46
C LYS A 97 -13.79 -7.60 2.69
N ILE A 98 -14.12 -7.26 3.93
CA ILE A 98 -14.67 -5.96 4.28
C ILE A 98 -13.58 -4.90 4.28
N CYS A 99 -12.39 -5.24 4.81
CA CYS A 99 -11.23 -4.37 4.86
C CYS A 99 -10.01 -5.11 4.29
N PRO A 100 -9.81 -5.09 2.96
CA PRO A 100 -8.75 -5.87 2.32
C PRO A 100 -7.39 -5.18 2.33
N GLU A 101 -7.19 -4.21 3.18
CA GLU A 101 -5.96 -3.44 3.28
C GLU A 101 -5.51 -3.30 4.72
N VAL A 102 -4.21 -3.13 4.92
CA VAL A 102 -3.61 -3.03 6.25
C VAL A 102 -2.34 -2.20 6.21
N ASP A 103 -2.12 -1.43 7.26
CA ASP A 103 -0.87 -0.72 7.48
C ASP A 103 0.18 -1.68 8.07
N ILE A 104 1.40 -1.57 7.56
CA ILE A 104 2.53 -2.40 7.98
C ILE A 104 3.67 -1.48 8.45
N PRO A 105 4.63 -2.01 9.22
CA PRO A 105 5.84 -1.24 9.54
C PRO A 105 6.61 -0.87 8.27
N PRO A 106 7.41 0.19 8.30
CA PRO A 106 8.23 0.59 7.16
C PRO A 106 9.35 -0.43 6.92
N ILE A 107 9.11 -1.34 6.00
CA ILE A 107 10.07 -2.37 5.58
C ILE A 107 10.69 -1.93 4.27
N ILE A 108 11.99 -2.14 4.10
CA ILE A 108 12.76 -1.76 2.92
C ILE A 108 13.38 -3.02 2.29
N GLY A 109 13.39 -3.07 0.96
CA GLY A 109 14.06 -4.12 0.21
C GLY A 109 13.14 -5.27 -0.17
N GLU A 110 13.74 -6.33 -0.68
CA GLU A 110 13.02 -7.54 -1.06
C GLU A 110 12.55 -8.30 0.16
N THR A 111 11.24 -8.49 0.26
CA THR A 111 10.61 -9.14 1.40
C THR A 111 9.69 -10.24 0.90
N PRO A 112 9.93 -11.49 1.27
CA PRO A 112 9.00 -12.56 0.97
C PRO A 112 7.65 -12.30 1.63
N ILE A 113 6.58 -12.65 0.94
CA ILE A 113 5.23 -12.59 1.48
C ILE A 113 4.55 -13.94 1.31
N THR A 114 3.91 -14.39 2.35
CA THR A 114 3.05 -15.57 2.35
C THR A 114 1.67 -15.18 2.85
N CYS A 115 0.64 -15.51 2.08
CA CYS A 115 -0.74 -15.26 2.47
C CYS A 115 -1.48 -16.59 2.52
N GLU A 116 -2.20 -16.84 3.61
CA GLU A 116 -3.03 -18.03 3.76
C GLU A 116 -4.49 -17.61 3.82
N ASP A 117 -5.32 -18.20 2.94
CA ASP A 117 -6.74 -17.90 2.90
C ASP A 117 -7.51 -18.73 3.94
N ASP A 118 -8.81 -18.49 4.03
CA ASP A 118 -9.69 -19.17 4.97
C ASP A 118 -9.87 -20.68 4.68
N LYS A 119 -9.43 -21.13 3.51
CA LYS A 119 -9.46 -22.53 3.10
C LYS A 119 -8.11 -23.23 3.24
N GLY A 120 -7.09 -22.53 3.75
CA GLY A 120 -5.75 -23.06 3.94
C GLY A 120 -4.85 -23.01 2.72
N HIS A 121 -5.24 -22.30 1.66
CA HIS A 121 -4.39 -22.12 0.49
C HIS A 121 -3.32 -21.07 0.77
N LYS A 122 -2.08 -21.39 0.46
CA LYS A 122 -0.95 -20.47 0.65
C LYS A 122 -0.51 -19.87 -0.66
N TYR A 123 -0.45 -18.56 -0.68
CA TYR A 123 0.01 -17.76 -1.82
C TYR A 123 1.38 -17.17 -1.47
N HIS A 124 2.32 -17.25 -2.41
CA HIS A 124 3.70 -16.81 -2.19
C HIS A 124 4.11 -15.77 -3.23
N GLY A 125 4.93 -14.85 -2.80
CA GLY A 125 5.52 -13.84 -3.66
C GLY A 125 6.65 -13.11 -2.98
N ILE A 126 7.17 -12.11 -3.68
CA ILE A 126 8.22 -11.22 -3.16
C ILE A 126 7.77 -9.79 -3.39
N LEU A 127 7.77 -9.01 -2.33
CA LEU A 127 7.53 -7.57 -2.38
C LEU A 127 8.88 -6.85 -2.37
N ASN A 128 9.02 -5.87 -3.24
CA ASN A 128 10.23 -5.05 -3.28
C ASN A 128 9.89 -3.63 -2.82
N PHE A 129 10.05 -3.39 -1.53
CA PHE A 129 9.79 -2.09 -0.94
C PHE A 129 10.94 -1.14 -1.23
N LYS A 130 10.62 -0.05 -1.90
CA LYS A 130 11.61 0.98 -2.23
C LYS A 130 11.98 1.79 -1.00
N GLU A 131 13.26 2.11 -0.91
CA GLU A 131 13.75 3.00 0.14
C GLU A 131 13.19 4.41 -0.07
N TYR A 132 12.65 4.98 1.01
CA TYR A 132 12.25 6.37 1.02
C TYR A 132 13.50 7.24 1.07
N LYS A 133 13.80 7.91 -0.02
CA LYS A 133 14.84 8.93 -0.04
C LYS A 133 14.19 10.28 0.24
N ASP A 134 14.41 10.79 1.42
CA ASP A 134 13.99 12.14 1.75
C ASP A 134 14.88 13.13 0.99
N PRO A 135 14.30 13.93 0.08
CA PRO A 135 15.08 14.90 -0.69
C PRO A 135 15.70 16.00 0.17
N SER A 136 15.26 16.17 1.41
CA SER A 136 15.84 17.15 2.35
C SER A 136 17.14 16.66 2.99
N LEU A 137 17.51 15.40 2.85
CA LEU A 137 18.71 14.79 3.43
C LEU A 137 19.87 14.70 2.44
N HIS A 138 19.87 15.45 1.36
CA HIS A 138 21.03 15.58 0.50
C HIS A 138 22.13 16.40 1.18
N LEU A 139 23.02 15.69 1.75
CA LEU A 139 24.31 16.24 2.19
C LEU A 139 25.36 16.01 1.11
#